data_fa637a4801b1344a4467022a06fba192
#
_entry.id   fa637a4801b1344a4467022a06fba192
#
_cell.length_a   1.000
_cell.length_b   1.000
_cell.length_c   1.000
_cell.angle_alpha   90.00
_cell.angle_beta   90.00
_cell.angle_gamma   90.00
#
_symmetry.space_group_name_H-M   'P 1'
#
loop_
_entity.id
_entity.type
_entity.pdbx_description
1 polymer ?
#
loop_
_entity_poly.entity_id
_entity_poly.type
_entity_poly.pdbx_seq_one_letter_code
_entity_poly.pdbx_strand_id
1 'polypeptide(L)'
;MLLSCLFLLARRRLTRLLTIAVAVATFAALPVFLASRLIEVDVFPALLLIAIVAYRGFSLARVEATRRTNPASDLPNLVALIESEAGDTPTVIALKLRNQAEILASFPNDVARALIGEVERRLRVAGGTDQLYHGEDGLFWTSRQPVSDELLQHLRGLHKLLAQPIQLGDRSVDLLTAFGIDGSTDRPLTSRIASATLSAEEAARANEIWKLYDPQRNHAAAWQLSLMGRLDFAIESGELWVAYQPKVSLPTRQIVGMEALVRWNHPTAGPLNPMQFIAAAEAHNKIAALTYFVLDRALADLAALQVAGHMMGVSVNLSPKLLEESDLVERLSEALASHRVLPADVTLEITETGDLLSVPGSIETMQRLVATGVKLSIDDYGTGNATLEYLARLPSHEVKIDRTFITDLDQNRDNLILVRTTLEMAHRLGRHVVAEGVENEEVLRLLQKLGCDIAQGYLLSRPIPFADLLALLDADSAPDRVRLVIS
;
A
#
# COMPACT_ATOMS: atom_id res chain seq x y z
N MET A 1 21.98 29.45 18.73
CA MET A 1 23.17 29.49 17.88
C MET A 1 24.51 29.46 18.65
N LEU A 2 24.75 30.32 19.63
CA LEU A 2 25.99 30.28 20.42
C LEU A 2 26.14 29.03 21.30
N LEU A 3 25.06 28.50 21.90
CA LEU A 3 25.09 27.29 22.75
C LEU A 3 25.35 26.00 21.92
N SER A 4 24.81 25.87 20.72
CA SER A 4 25.02 24.68 19.85
C SER A 4 26.42 24.65 19.25
N CYS A 5 26.96 25.82 18.85
CA CYS A 5 28.37 25.94 18.48
C CYS A 5 29.32 25.71 19.65
N LEU A 6 28.97 26.18 20.85
CA LEU A 6 29.71 25.90 22.07
C LEU A 6 29.66 24.40 22.44
N PHE A 7 28.53 23.74 22.23
CA PHE A 7 28.38 22.29 22.51
C PHE A 7 29.19 21.44 21.51
N LEU A 8 29.19 21.75 20.21
CA LEU A 8 30.02 21.09 19.20
C LEU A 8 31.50 21.38 19.33
N LEU A 9 31.85 22.63 19.66
CA LEU A 9 33.21 23.01 19.97
C LEU A 9 33.68 22.44 21.34
N ALA A 10 32.77 22.35 22.32
CA ALA A 10 33.04 21.68 23.59
C ALA A 10 33.22 20.16 23.38
N ARG A 11 32.47 19.52 22.49
CA ARG A 11 32.58 18.08 22.19
C ARG A 11 33.91 17.73 21.51
N ARG A 12 34.36 18.53 20.51
CA ARG A 12 35.70 18.39 19.91
C ARG A 12 36.80 18.85 20.86
N ARG A 13 36.54 19.83 21.73
CA ARG A 13 37.48 20.25 22.77
C ARG A 13 37.54 19.27 23.94
N LEU A 14 36.38 18.64 24.31
CA LEU A 14 36.34 17.64 25.37
C LEU A 14 37.16 16.39 25.03
N THR A 15 37.02 15.89 23.78
CA THR A 15 37.88 14.78 23.31
C THR A 15 39.33 15.16 23.20
N ARG A 16 39.64 16.34 22.70
CA ARG A 16 41.02 16.86 22.68
C ARG A 16 41.54 17.15 24.09
N LEU A 17 40.72 17.73 24.98
CA LEU A 17 41.09 17.97 26.37
C LEU A 17 41.28 16.68 27.16
N LEU A 18 40.45 15.65 26.91
CA LEU A 18 40.61 14.33 27.52
C LEU A 18 41.88 13.63 27.00
N THR A 19 42.14 13.71 25.69
CA THR A 19 43.41 13.18 25.11
C THR A 19 44.62 13.92 25.63
N ILE A 20 44.52 15.25 25.76
CA ILE A 20 45.55 16.09 26.37
C ILE A 20 45.68 15.80 27.89
N ALA A 21 44.55 15.62 28.59
CA ALA A 21 44.57 15.27 30.02
C ALA A 21 45.19 13.89 30.27
N VAL A 22 44.92 12.89 29.41
CA VAL A 22 45.56 11.56 29.47
C VAL A 22 47.06 11.69 29.15
N ALA A 23 47.44 12.47 28.12
CA ALA A 23 48.84 12.72 27.78
C ALA A 23 49.57 13.50 28.90
N VAL A 24 48.94 14.53 29.47
CA VAL A 24 49.47 15.29 30.59
C VAL A 24 49.55 14.44 31.87
N ALA A 25 48.56 13.60 32.15
CA ALA A 25 48.60 12.69 33.28
C ALA A 25 49.69 11.62 33.12
N THR A 26 49.93 11.12 31.92
CA THR A 26 51.03 10.20 31.61
C THR A 26 52.41 10.90 31.72
N PHE A 27 52.50 12.15 31.26
CA PHE A 27 53.74 12.92 31.33
C PHE A 27 54.05 13.41 32.79
N ALA A 28 53.01 13.77 33.55
CA ALA A 28 53.14 14.12 34.97
C ALA A 28 53.41 12.91 35.87
N ALA A 29 52.94 11.72 35.47
CA ALA A 29 53.18 10.49 36.20
C ALA A 29 54.64 9.99 36.10
N LEU A 30 55.34 10.33 34.99
CA LEU A 30 56.73 9.94 34.78
C LEU A 30 57.71 10.49 35.84
N PRO A 31 57.73 11.81 36.17
CA PRO A 31 58.55 12.34 37.23
C PRO A 31 58.11 11.85 38.62
N VAL A 32 56.82 11.63 38.88
CA VAL A 32 56.33 11.06 40.13
C VAL A 32 56.76 9.58 40.27
N PHE A 33 56.75 8.83 39.17
CA PHE A 33 57.24 7.44 39.12
C PHE A 33 58.77 7.41 39.35
N LEU A 34 59.53 8.33 38.75
CA LEU A 34 60.96 8.46 38.98
C LEU A 34 61.28 8.91 40.41
N ALA A 35 60.52 9.82 41.00
CA ALA A 35 60.64 10.24 42.37
C ALA A 35 60.25 9.17 43.41
N SER A 36 59.24 8.30 43.07
CA SER A 36 58.81 7.19 43.93
C SER A 36 59.90 6.12 44.10
N ARG A 37 60.74 5.95 43.08
CA ARG A 37 61.91 5.07 43.18
C ARG A 37 62.98 5.56 44.17
N LEU A 38 62.99 6.85 44.42
CA LEU A 38 63.89 7.48 45.40
C LEU A 38 63.37 7.46 46.86
N ILE A 39 62.02 7.17 47.03
CA ILE A 39 61.36 7.27 48.36
C ILE A 39 60.74 5.89 48.74
N GLU A 40 61.01 4.82 48.00
CA GLU A 40 60.44 3.44 48.18
C GLU A 40 58.88 3.34 48.26
N VAL A 41 58.15 4.34 47.73
CA VAL A 41 56.71 4.31 47.69
C VAL A 41 56.25 3.77 46.33
N ASP A 42 55.52 2.62 46.30
CA ASP A 42 55.00 2.04 45.07
C ASP A 42 53.70 2.76 44.64
N VAL A 43 53.82 3.73 43.74
CA VAL A 43 52.68 4.49 43.17
C VAL A 43 52.09 3.83 41.91
N PHE A 44 52.66 2.73 41.43
CA PHE A 44 52.23 2.04 40.21
C PHE A 44 50.78 1.57 40.26
N PRO A 45 50.25 0.96 41.35
CA PRO A 45 48.89 0.57 41.45
C PRO A 45 47.89 1.73 41.34
N ALA A 46 48.21 2.89 41.91
CA ALA A 46 47.36 4.08 41.85
C ALA A 46 47.32 4.67 40.43
N LEU A 47 48.45 4.73 39.72
CA LEU A 47 48.52 5.18 38.34
C LEU A 47 47.81 4.23 37.39
N LEU A 48 47.94 2.92 37.60
CA LEU A 48 47.21 1.88 36.83
C LEU A 48 45.69 2.00 37.02
N LEU A 49 45.22 2.21 38.25
CA LEU A 49 43.81 2.41 38.54
C LEU A 49 43.25 3.66 37.85
N ILE A 50 43.98 4.78 37.91
CA ILE A 50 43.60 6.02 37.20
C ILE A 50 43.52 5.78 35.68
N ALA A 51 44.48 5.08 35.09
CA ALA A 51 44.51 4.77 33.67
C ALA A 51 43.30 3.85 33.29
N ILE A 52 42.97 2.85 34.10
CA ILE A 52 41.80 1.95 33.89
C ILE A 52 40.49 2.75 33.99
N VAL A 53 40.35 3.61 34.99
CA VAL A 53 39.14 4.44 35.16
C VAL A 53 38.99 5.43 34.00
N ALA A 54 40.08 6.08 33.59
CA ALA A 54 40.08 6.97 32.43
C ALA A 54 39.77 6.24 31.13
N TYR A 55 40.34 5.06 30.91
CA TYR A 55 40.02 4.20 29.72
C TYR A 55 38.57 3.74 29.70
N ARG A 56 38.02 3.27 30.83
CA ARG A 56 36.62 2.90 30.95
C ARG A 56 35.71 4.10 30.74
N GLY A 57 36.00 5.24 31.32
CA GLY A 57 35.27 6.49 31.10
C GLY A 57 35.24 6.89 29.62
N PHE A 58 36.40 6.83 28.96
CA PHE A 58 36.53 7.09 27.52
C PHE A 58 35.77 6.08 26.67
N SER A 59 35.88 4.79 27.00
CA SER A 59 35.19 3.72 26.32
C SER A 59 33.67 3.86 26.45
N LEU A 60 33.15 4.14 27.64
CA LEU A 60 31.73 4.39 27.89
C LEU A 60 31.23 5.62 27.13
N ALA A 61 31.97 6.73 27.16
CA ALA A 61 31.60 7.94 26.42
C ALA A 61 31.60 7.72 24.89
N ARG A 62 32.49 6.87 24.39
CA ARG A 62 32.54 6.51 22.97
C ARG A 62 31.37 5.63 22.57
N VAL A 63 31.03 4.64 23.39
CA VAL A 63 29.85 3.78 23.17
C VAL A 63 28.57 4.61 23.20
N GLU A 64 28.44 5.52 24.19
CA GLU A 64 27.27 6.41 24.31
C GLU A 64 27.17 7.37 23.11
N ALA A 65 28.30 7.94 22.66
CA ALA A 65 28.33 8.80 21.47
C ALA A 65 27.90 8.02 20.20
N THR A 66 28.39 6.77 20.04
CA THR A 66 28.01 5.91 18.90
C THR A 66 26.55 5.49 18.96
N ARG A 67 25.99 5.32 20.17
CA ARG A 67 24.57 4.99 20.37
C ARG A 67 23.63 6.11 19.93
N ARG A 68 24.07 7.36 19.96
CA ARG A 68 23.25 8.56 19.69
C ARG A 68 23.47 9.19 18.32
N THR A 69 24.36 8.63 17.50
CA THR A 69 24.66 9.16 16.16
C THR A 69 24.37 8.12 15.09
N ASN A 70 23.94 8.60 13.91
CA ASN A 70 23.80 7.76 12.72
C ASN A 70 25.19 7.61 12.06
N PRO A 71 25.66 6.38 11.83
CA PRO A 71 26.99 6.15 11.26
C PRO A 71 27.12 6.62 9.81
N ALA A 72 26.03 6.77 9.07
CA ALA A 72 26.05 7.20 7.67
C ALA A 72 26.27 8.71 7.50
N SER A 73 25.92 9.53 8.51
CA SER A 73 25.94 11.01 8.39
C SER A 73 26.62 11.73 9.54
N ASP A 74 26.96 11.03 10.62
CA ASP A 74 27.41 11.61 11.91
C ASP A 74 26.37 12.54 12.59
N LEU A 75 25.14 12.66 12.05
CA LEU A 75 24.05 13.38 12.69
C LEU A 75 23.52 12.62 13.90
N PRO A 76 22.92 13.31 14.89
CA PRO A 76 22.16 12.63 15.94
C PRO A 76 21.08 11.73 15.34
N ASN A 77 20.87 10.57 15.94
CA ASN A 77 19.84 9.63 15.52
C ASN A 77 18.52 9.85 16.29
N LEU A 78 17.50 9.01 16.01
CA LEU A 78 16.19 9.11 16.64
C LEU A 78 16.21 8.87 18.16
N VAL A 79 17.18 8.10 18.68
CA VAL A 79 17.35 7.93 20.14
C VAL A 79 17.71 9.28 20.77
N ALA A 80 18.60 10.04 20.13
CA ALA A 80 18.97 11.37 20.60
C ALA A 80 17.78 12.35 20.50
N LEU A 81 16.90 12.23 19.51
CA LEU A 81 15.68 13.03 19.40
C LEU A 81 14.72 12.73 20.56
N ILE A 82 14.42 11.46 20.80
CA ILE A 82 13.50 11.04 21.86
C ILE A 82 13.98 11.49 23.26
N GLU A 83 15.28 11.40 23.49
CA GLU A 83 15.86 11.80 24.78
C GLU A 83 15.94 13.33 24.96
N SER A 84 16.04 14.11 23.88
CA SER A 84 16.18 15.58 23.95
C SER A 84 14.85 16.30 24.18
N GLU A 85 13.74 15.73 23.75
CA GLU A 85 12.40 16.34 23.76
C GLU A 85 11.50 15.82 24.90
N ALA A 86 12.09 15.29 25.96
CA ALA A 86 11.35 14.77 27.10
C ALA A 86 10.61 15.91 27.85
N GLY A 87 9.37 16.17 27.46
CA GLY A 87 8.48 17.13 28.15
C GLY A 87 7.87 18.23 27.30
N ASP A 88 8.27 18.39 26.04
CA ASP A 88 7.65 19.33 25.09
C ASP A 88 6.91 18.55 23.99
N THR A 89 5.85 19.13 23.41
CA THR A 89 5.05 18.52 22.35
C THR A 89 5.20 19.29 21.03
N PRO A 90 6.42 19.39 20.47
CA PRO A 90 6.63 20.11 19.22
C PRO A 90 6.00 19.37 18.03
N THR A 91 5.75 20.08 16.94
CA THR A 91 5.40 19.45 15.66
C THR A 91 6.59 18.62 15.16
N VAL A 92 6.36 17.35 14.83
CA VAL A 92 7.37 16.45 14.26
C VAL A 92 7.31 16.55 12.75
N ILE A 93 8.46 16.74 12.11
CA ILE A 93 8.59 16.81 10.66
C ILE A 93 9.59 15.74 10.22
N ALA A 94 9.16 14.88 9.29
CA ALA A 94 9.98 13.88 8.61
C ALA A 94 10.24 14.33 7.18
N LEU A 95 11.47 14.20 6.71
CA LEU A 95 11.87 14.44 5.33
C LEU A 95 12.33 13.13 4.69
N LYS A 96 11.63 12.69 3.67
CA LYS A 96 11.99 11.55 2.82
C LYS A 96 12.70 12.04 1.56
N LEU A 97 13.86 11.48 1.25
CA LEU A 97 14.53 11.63 -0.03
C LEU A 97 14.11 10.48 -0.93
N ARG A 98 13.26 10.74 -1.92
CA ARG A 98 12.61 9.70 -2.75
C ARG A 98 13.59 8.92 -3.61
N ASN A 99 14.61 9.59 -4.13
CA ASN A 99 15.65 9.02 -4.98
C ASN A 99 16.97 8.72 -4.24
N GLN A 100 16.95 8.65 -2.90
CA GLN A 100 18.15 8.38 -2.09
C GLN A 100 18.79 7.04 -2.45
N ALA A 101 18.01 5.97 -2.58
CA ALA A 101 18.51 4.65 -2.90
C ALA A 101 19.19 4.61 -4.28
N GLU A 102 18.61 5.28 -5.28
CA GLU A 102 19.14 5.40 -6.63
C GLU A 102 20.47 6.19 -6.65
N ILE A 103 20.53 7.29 -5.90
CA ILE A 103 21.75 8.09 -5.74
C ILE A 103 22.84 7.23 -5.07
N LEU A 104 22.52 6.56 -3.97
CA LEU A 104 23.49 5.75 -3.23
C LEU A 104 23.98 4.53 -4.06
N ALA A 105 23.14 3.94 -4.90
CA ALA A 105 23.53 2.86 -5.78
C ALA A 105 24.44 3.33 -6.93
N SER A 106 24.34 4.60 -7.33
CA SER A 106 25.05 5.17 -8.48
C SER A 106 26.36 5.83 -8.13
N PHE A 107 26.69 6.02 -6.84
CA PHE A 107 27.86 6.74 -6.36
C PHE A 107 28.64 5.96 -5.28
N PRO A 108 29.95 6.24 -5.07
CA PRO A 108 30.75 5.63 -4.00
C PRO A 108 30.20 5.90 -2.59
N ASN A 109 30.57 5.06 -1.62
CA ASN A 109 30.03 5.06 -0.24
C ASN A 109 30.25 6.38 0.57
N ASP A 110 31.19 7.23 0.18
CA ASP A 110 31.46 8.53 0.82
C ASP A 110 30.44 9.61 0.41
N VAL A 111 29.74 9.41 -0.69
CA VAL A 111 28.76 10.37 -1.23
C VAL A 111 27.51 10.49 -0.35
N ALA A 112 27.11 9.43 0.36
CA ALA A 112 25.99 9.48 1.28
C ALA A 112 26.16 10.57 2.35
N ARG A 113 27.36 10.65 2.95
CA ARG A 113 27.69 11.67 3.97
C ARG A 113 27.69 13.07 3.37
N ALA A 114 28.25 13.25 2.18
CA ALA A 114 28.27 14.53 1.48
C ALA A 114 26.86 15.01 1.11
N LEU A 115 26.00 14.10 0.63
CA LEU A 115 24.60 14.37 0.31
C LEU A 115 23.83 14.86 1.55
N ILE A 116 23.87 14.09 2.63
CA ILE A 116 23.15 14.44 3.86
C ILE A 116 23.72 15.72 4.47
N GLY A 117 25.04 15.93 4.41
CA GLY A 117 25.68 17.17 4.87
C GLY A 117 25.24 18.41 4.08
N GLU A 118 25.02 18.28 2.77
CA GLU A 118 24.50 19.36 1.95
C GLU A 118 23.02 19.64 2.23
N VAL A 119 22.20 18.59 2.42
CA VAL A 119 20.81 18.75 2.86
C VAL A 119 20.74 19.46 4.21
N GLU A 120 21.56 19.04 5.19
CA GLU A 120 21.65 19.70 6.50
C GLU A 120 22.03 21.18 6.35
N ARG A 121 23.04 21.48 5.56
CA ARG A 121 23.50 22.85 5.32
C ARG A 121 22.37 23.73 4.75
N ARG A 122 21.64 23.23 3.74
CA ARG A 122 20.53 23.96 3.13
C ARG A 122 19.39 24.21 4.12
N LEU A 123 19.00 23.19 4.89
CA LEU A 123 17.96 23.33 5.90
C LEU A 123 18.33 24.35 6.98
N ARG A 124 19.57 24.35 7.45
CA ARG A 124 20.05 25.33 8.45
C ARG A 124 20.07 26.76 7.92
N VAL A 125 20.55 26.96 6.70
CA VAL A 125 20.60 28.29 6.07
C VAL A 125 19.19 28.87 5.88
N ALA A 126 18.23 28.04 5.55
CA ALA A 126 16.85 28.45 5.38
C ALA A 126 16.07 28.63 6.70
N GLY A 127 16.69 28.45 7.85
CA GLY A 127 16.02 28.53 9.14
C GLY A 127 15.03 27.36 9.41
N GLY A 128 15.19 26.25 8.67
CA GLY A 128 14.27 25.11 8.73
C GLY A 128 14.37 24.33 10.05
N THR A 129 15.55 24.28 10.66
CA THR A 129 15.75 23.56 11.91
C THR A 129 17.05 23.97 12.60
N ASP A 130 17.00 24.02 13.93
CA ASP A 130 18.20 24.19 14.77
C ASP A 130 18.96 22.87 14.92
N GLN A 131 18.28 21.74 14.88
CA GLN A 131 18.85 20.41 15.00
C GLN A 131 18.16 19.39 14.11
N LEU A 132 18.95 18.71 13.29
CA LEU A 132 18.52 17.66 12.38
C LEU A 132 18.93 16.31 12.94
N TYR A 133 18.03 15.31 12.80
CA TYR A 133 18.24 13.94 13.22
C TYR A 133 18.16 13.02 12.01
N HIS A 134 18.98 11.97 11.97
CA HIS A 134 19.00 11.01 10.88
C HIS A 134 18.53 9.63 11.38
N GLY A 135 17.31 9.23 10.98
CA GLY A 135 16.77 7.90 11.19
C GLY A 135 17.14 6.94 10.05
N GLU A 136 16.57 5.73 10.07
CA GLU A 136 16.74 4.75 8.99
C GLU A 136 15.98 5.20 7.73
N ASP A 137 14.77 5.75 7.90
CA ASP A 137 13.85 6.07 6.82
C ASP A 137 13.89 7.53 6.34
N GLY A 138 14.77 8.36 6.90
CA GLY A 138 14.86 9.76 6.50
C GLY A 138 15.45 10.67 7.57
N LEU A 139 15.27 11.98 7.34
CA LEU A 139 15.74 13.04 8.22
C LEU A 139 14.57 13.61 9.02
N PHE A 140 14.83 14.00 10.27
CA PHE A 140 13.79 14.44 11.20
C PHE A 140 14.21 15.70 11.93
N TRP A 141 13.24 16.54 12.24
CA TRP A 141 13.38 17.63 13.19
C TRP A 141 12.06 17.94 13.86
N THR A 142 12.11 18.76 14.90
CA THR A 142 10.94 19.25 15.61
C THR A 142 10.80 20.75 15.41
N SER A 143 9.56 21.22 15.35
CA SER A 143 9.22 22.63 15.28
C SER A 143 8.29 22.99 16.44
N ARG A 144 8.54 24.13 17.10
CA ARG A 144 7.62 24.67 18.12
C ARG A 144 6.39 25.34 17.52
N GLN A 145 6.40 25.58 16.20
CA GLN A 145 5.24 26.10 15.50
C GLN A 145 4.18 24.99 15.36
N PRO A 146 2.92 25.29 15.66
CA PRO A 146 1.82 24.36 15.35
C PRO A 146 1.67 24.21 13.85
N VAL A 147 0.96 23.17 13.43
CA VAL A 147 0.61 23.00 12.02
C VAL A 147 -0.29 24.16 11.59
N SER A 148 0.19 24.97 10.66
CA SER A 148 -0.46 26.18 10.17
C SER A 148 -0.08 26.43 8.70
N ASP A 149 -0.81 27.30 8.04
CA ASP A 149 -0.48 27.71 6.66
C ASP A 149 0.94 28.30 6.56
N GLU A 150 1.39 28.97 7.60
CA GLU A 150 2.73 29.54 7.67
C GLU A 150 3.82 28.44 7.68
N LEU A 151 3.64 27.40 8.52
CA LEU A 151 4.53 26.25 8.52
C LEU A 151 4.53 25.56 7.15
N LEU A 152 3.35 25.36 6.54
CA LEU A 152 3.25 24.71 5.23
C LEU A 152 3.88 25.55 4.11
N GLN A 153 3.76 26.86 4.16
CA GLN A 153 4.46 27.77 3.23
C GLN A 153 5.98 27.71 3.42
N HIS A 154 6.43 27.64 4.67
CA HIS A 154 7.85 27.47 4.99
C HIS A 154 8.39 26.15 4.41
N LEU A 155 7.68 25.02 4.61
CA LEU A 155 8.05 23.73 4.03
C LEU A 155 8.05 23.74 2.49
N ARG A 156 7.14 24.49 1.85
CA ARG A 156 7.18 24.70 0.41
C ARG A 156 8.45 25.44 -0.03
N GLY A 157 8.89 26.42 0.75
CA GLY A 157 10.16 27.10 0.53
C GLY A 157 11.37 26.15 0.67
N LEU A 158 11.37 25.32 1.70
CA LEU A 158 12.40 24.30 1.91
C LEU A 158 12.43 23.29 0.76
N HIS A 159 11.27 22.82 0.31
CA HIS A 159 11.18 21.91 -0.84
C HIS A 159 11.85 22.50 -2.09
N LYS A 160 11.54 23.76 -2.43
CA LYS A 160 12.14 24.46 -3.57
C LYS A 160 13.66 24.62 -3.44
N LEU A 161 14.14 24.86 -2.22
CA LEU A 161 15.57 24.99 -1.94
C LEU A 161 16.28 23.64 -2.07
N LEU A 162 15.68 22.57 -1.56
CA LEU A 162 16.22 21.22 -1.61
C LEU A 162 16.21 20.67 -3.05
N ALA A 163 15.22 21.05 -3.86
CA ALA A 163 15.12 20.66 -5.26
C ALA A 163 16.21 21.31 -6.16
N GLN A 164 17.00 22.27 -5.65
CA GLN A 164 18.13 22.78 -6.40
C GLN A 164 19.20 21.70 -6.54
N PRO A 165 19.85 21.57 -7.71
CA PRO A 165 20.88 20.58 -7.95
C PRO A 165 21.99 20.59 -6.88
N ILE A 166 22.44 19.42 -6.46
CA ILE A 166 23.56 19.24 -5.54
C ILE A 166 24.77 18.75 -6.34
N GLN A 167 25.90 19.42 -6.16
CA GLN A 167 27.17 18.97 -6.73
C GLN A 167 27.78 17.87 -5.87
N LEU A 168 27.93 16.67 -6.46
CA LEU A 168 28.58 15.52 -5.85
C LEU A 168 29.78 15.11 -6.71
N GLY A 169 30.93 15.69 -6.34
CA GLY A 169 32.13 15.56 -7.17
C GLY A 169 31.99 16.33 -8.49
N ASP A 170 32.11 15.62 -9.62
CA ASP A 170 31.98 16.15 -10.97
C ASP A 170 30.55 16.13 -11.54
N ARG A 171 29.58 15.58 -10.78
CA ARG A 171 28.19 15.40 -11.19
C ARG A 171 27.24 16.24 -10.39
N SER A 172 26.16 16.65 -11.06
CA SER A 172 25.03 17.35 -10.44
C SER A 172 23.85 16.40 -10.30
N VAL A 173 23.21 16.39 -9.13
CA VAL A 173 22.09 15.51 -8.79
C VAL A 173 20.94 16.32 -8.24
N ASP A 174 19.74 16.05 -8.72
CA ASP A 174 18.50 16.62 -8.20
C ASP A 174 17.95 15.77 -7.08
N LEU A 175 17.43 16.41 -6.02
CA LEU A 175 16.75 15.72 -4.94
C LEU A 175 15.25 15.76 -5.10
N LEU A 176 14.63 14.61 -5.00
CA LEU A 176 13.19 14.47 -4.90
C LEU A 176 12.80 14.32 -3.42
N THR A 177 12.13 15.32 -2.87
CA THR A 177 11.82 15.40 -1.44
C THR A 177 10.32 15.34 -1.19
N ALA A 178 9.94 14.72 -0.06
CA ALA A 178 8.58 14.73 0.47
C ALA A 178 8.63 14.88 2.00
N PHE A 179 7.67 15.63 2.56
CA PHE A 179 7.57 15.84 3.99
C PHE A 179 6.38 15.11 4.59
N GLY A 180 6.55 14.60 5.80
CA GLY A 180 5.46 14.13 6.64
C GLY A 180 5.43 14.92 7.93
N ILE A 181 4.24 15.28 8.40
CA ILE A 181 4.06 16.22 9.49
C ILE A 181 3.08 15.62 10.51
N ASP A 182 3.50 15.54 11.77
CA ASP A 182 2.61 15.21 12.90
C ASP A 182 2.61 16.33 13.93
N GLY A 183 1.49 17.04 14.01
CA GLY A 183 1.24 18.12 14.98
C GLY A 183 0.40 17.68 16.19
N SER A 184 0.15 16.38 16.38
CA SER A 184 -0.61 15.90 17.53
C SER A 184 0.15 16.14 18.84
N THR A 185 -0.58 16.39 19.94
CA THR A 185 0.01 16.67 21.25
C THR A 185 -0.31 15.63 22.32
N ASP A 186 -1.21 14.71 22.00
CA ASP A 186 -1.80 13.71 22.88
C ASP A 186 -1.13 12.33 22.80
N ARG A 187 -0.07 12.20 21.98
CA ARG A 187 0.59 10.93 21.67
C ARG A 187 2.09 10.96 22.01
N PRO A 188 2.67 9.80 22.38
CA PRO A 188 4.12 9.70 22.60
C PRO A 188 4.92 10.13 21.37
N LEU A 189 6.08 10.76 21.60
CA LEU A 189 6.96 11.24 20.52
C LEU A 189 7.36 10.12 19.55
N THR A 190 7.60 8.90 20.05
CA THR A 190 7.89 7.72 19.21
C THR A 190 6.79 7.41 18.21
N SER A 191 5.53 7.46 18.64
CA SER A 191 4.37 7.26 17.76
C SER A 191 4.23 8.38 16.73
N ARG A 192 4.56 9.61 17.13
CA ARG A 192 4.50 10.80 16.26
C ARG A 192 5.59 10.78 15.20
N ILE A 193 6.80 10.32 15.55
CA ILE A 193 7.89 10.08 14.60
C ILE A 193 7.44 9.04 13.55
N ALA A 194 6.88 7.90 13.98
CA ALA A 194 6.38 6.87 13.08
C ALA A 194 5.27 7.40 12.15
N SER A 195 4.35 8.20 12.68
CA SER A 195 3.28 8.81 11.88
C SER A 195 3.78 9.84 10.88
N ALA A 196 4.75 10.68 11.27
CA ALA A 196 5.38 11.61 10.35
C ALA A 196 6.16 10.86 9.24
N THR A 197 6.85 9.75 9.57
CA THR A 197 7.52 8.89 8.58
C THR A 197 6.53 8.35 7.57
N LEU A 198 5.42 7.75 8.04
CA LEU A 198 4.38 7.21 7.17
C LEU A 198 3.77 8.29 6.26
N SER A 199 3.47 9.47 6.83
CA SER A 199 2.96 10.60 6.06
C SER A 199 3.95 11.09 4.99
N ALA A 200 5.27 11.06 5.27
CA ALA A 200 6.29 11.39 4.29
C ALA A 200 6.36 10.36 3.16
N GLU A 201 6.21 9.07 3.48
CA GLU A 201 6.15 8.01 2.48
C GLU A 201 4.92 8.11 1.58
N GLU A 202 3.75 8.38 2.18
CA GLU A 202 2.51 8.60 1.42
C GLU A 202 2.62 9.82 0.50
N ALA A 203 3.18 10.94 0.98
CA ALA A 203 3.45 12.11 0.16
C ALA A 203 4.40 11.78 -1.01
N ALA A 204 5.44 10.98 -0.73
CA ALA A 204 6.39 10.54 -1.75
C ALA A 204 5.73 9.69 -2.83
N ARG A 205 4.86 8.73 -2.47
CA ARG A 205 4.12 7.88 -3.42
C ARG A 205 3.10 8.68 -4.24
N ALA A 206 2.41 9.63 -3.60
CA ALA A 206 1.43 10.48 -4.26
C ALA A 206 2.04 11.62 -5.10
N ASN A 207 3.37 11.75 -5.12
CA ASN A 207 4.09 12.88 -5.73
C ASN A 207 3.67 14.24 -5.17
N GLU A 208 3.33 14.28 -3.88
CA GLU A 208 2.97 15.50 -3.15
C GLU A 208 4.17 16.03 -2.36
N ILE A 209 4.16 17.34 -2.07
CA ILE A 209 5.24 17.97 -1.30
C ILE A 209 5.19 17.54 0.16
N TRP A 210 4.00 17.42 0.74
CA TRP A 210 3.80 16.97 2.12
C TRP A 210 2.47 16.25 2.32
N LYS A 211 2.39 15.46 3.39
CA LYS A 211 1.13 15.01 4.00
C LYS A 211 1.15 15.26 5.50
N LEU A 212 -0.03 15.62 6.00
CA LEU A 212 -0.29 15.75 7.43
C LEU A 212 -0.72 14.38 7.98
N TYR A 213 -0.28 14.07 9.20
CA TYR A 213 -0.83 12.97 9.95
C TYR A 213 -2.34 13.15 10.16
N ASP A 214 -3.08 12.13 9.81
CA ASP A 214 -4.52 12.06 10.00
C ASP A 214 -4.83 10.88 10.95
N PRO A 215 -5.36 11.15 12.18
CA PRO A 215 -5.74 10.10 13.12
C PRO A 215 -6.70 9.07 12.54
N GLN A 216 -7.64 9.50 11.69
CA GLN A 216 -8.64 8.61 11.09
C GLN A 216 -7.99 7.61 10.13
N ARG A 217 -6.98 8.02 9.37
CA ARG A 217 -6.21 7.13 8.50
C ARG A 217 -5.40 6.09 9.27
N ASN A 218 -4.79 6.49 10.39
CA ASN A 218 -4.07 5.52 11.22
C ASN A 218 -5.00 4.48 11.85
N HIS A 219 -6.20 4.89 12.27
CA HIS A 219 -7.23 3.94 12.70
C HIS A 219 -7.63 3.00 11.58
N ALA A 220 -7.82 3.51 10.37
CA ALA A 220 -8.13 2.69 9.19
C ALA A 220 -6.98 1.71 8.85
N ALA A 221 -5.73 2.16 8.87
CA ALA A 221 -4.56 1.30 8.62
C ALA A 221 -4.40 0.22 9.71
N ALA A 222 -4.51 0.57 10.98
CA ALA A 222 -4.47 -0.38 12.09
C ALA A 222 -5.63 -1.39 12.01
N TRP A 223 -6.81 -0.93 11.61
CA TRP A 223 -7.97 -1.77 11.37
C TRP A 223 -7.73 -2.74 10.22
N GLN A 224 -7.18 -2.29 9.08
CA GLN A 224 -6.84 -3.14 7.94
C GLN A 224 -5.80 -4.22 8.33
N LEU A 225 -4.76 -3.84 9.07
CA LEU A 225 -3.78 -4.80 9.61
C LEU A 225 -4.45 -5.86 10.49
N SER A 226 -5.36 -5.45 11.37
CA SER A 226 -6.11 -6.36 12.24
C SER A 226 -7.00 -7.31 11.43
N LEU A 227 -7.70 -6.79 10.40
CA LEU A 227 -8.51 -7.59 9.50
C LEU A 227 -7.66 -8.62 8.75
N MET A 228 -6.50 -8.23 8.22
CA MET A 228 -5.63 -9.13 7.48
C MET A 228 -5.00 -10.20 8.37
N GLY A 229 -4.71 -9.87 9.62
CA GLY A 229 -4.29 -10.86 10.63
C GLY A 229 -5.39 -11.87 10.99
N ARG A 230 -6.66 -11.49 10.80
CA ARG A 230 -7.84 -12.33 11.08
C ARG A 230 -8.31 -13.14 9.87
N LEU A 231 -7.87 -12.84 8.64
CA LEU A 231 -8.45 -13.36 7.40
C LEU A 231 -8.52 -14.90 7.38
N ASP A 232 -7.43 -15.58 7.71
CA ASP A 232 -7.37 -17.04 7.68
C ASP A 232 -8.38 -17.66 8.66
N PHE A 233 -8.49 -17.09 9.87
CA PHE A 233 -9.51 -17.49 10.84
C PHE A 233 -10.94 -17.16 10.34
N ALA A 234 -11.14 -16.04 9.69
CA ALA A 234 -12.44 -15.63 9.19
C ALA A 234 -12.96 -16.55 8.06
N ILE A 235 -12.04 -17.11 7.27
CA ILE A 235 -12.36 -18.15 6.28
C ILE A 235 -12.82 -19.42 7.00
N GLU A 236 -12.04 -19.90 7.98
CA GLU A 236 -12.31 -21.15 8.69
C GLU A 236 -13.57 -21.08 9.57
N SER A 237 -13.84 -19.93 10.18
CA SER A 237 -14.97 -19.73 11.10
C SER A 237 -16.30 -19.43 10.41
N GLY A 238 -16.30 -19.22 9.08
CA GLY A 238 -17.51 -18.87 8.33
C GLY A 238 -17.93 -17.40 8.47
N GLU A 239 -17.05 -16.51 8.96
CA GLU A 239 -17.27 -15.06 8.92
C GLU A 239 -17.28 -14.55 7.48
N LEU A 240 -16.45 -15.16 6.61
CA LEU A 240 -16.46 -14.97 5.17
C LEU A 240 -17.44 -15.94 4.53
N TRP A 241 -18.24 -15.41 3.61
CA TRP A 241 -19.20 -16.17 2.82
C TRP A 241 -19.36 -15.56 1.44
N VAL A 242 -20.01 -16.27 0.52
CA VAL A 242 -20.21 -15.84 -0.86
C VAL A 242 -21.70 -15.56 -1.11
N ALA A 243 -21.97 -14.34 -1.57
CA ALA A 243 -23.27 -13.97 -2.13
C ALA A 243 -23.23 -14.12 -3.66
N TYR A 244 -24.35 -14.41 -4.25
CA TYR A 244 -24.48 -14.58 -5.69
C TYR A 244 -25.41 -13.54 -6.28
N GLN A 245 -24.99 -12.90 -7.36
CA GLN A 245 -25.83 -11.98 -8.11
C GLN A 245 -26.16 -12.59 -9.47
N PRO A 246 -27.45 -12.80 -9.78
CA PRO A 246 -27.86 -13.36 -11.05
C PRO A 246 -27.50 -12.49 -12.25
N LYS A 247 -27.05 -13.13 -13.33
CA LYS A 247 -26.84 -12.58 -14.66
C LYS A 247 -27.98 -13.03 -15.56
N VAL A 248 -28.69 -12.10 -16.18
CA VAL A 248 -29.87 -12.36 -16.98
C VAL A 248 -29.62 -12.13 -18.47
N SER A 249 -29.88 -13.11 -19.31
CA SER A 249 -29.84 -12.94 -20.75
C SER A 249 -30.97 -12.01 -21.20
N LEU A 250 -30.63 -10.93 -21.88
CA LEU A 250 -31.63 -9.98 -22.37
C LEU A 250 -32.49 -10.51 -23.52
N PRO A 251 -31.95 -11.33 -24.45
CA PRO A 251 -32.79 -11.99 -25.50
C PRO A 251 -33.78 -13.00 -24.94
N THR A 252 -33.37 -13.86 -23.98
CA THR A 252 -34.22 -14.96 -23.48
C THR A 252 -34.96 -14.62 -22.19
N ARG A 253 -34.50 -13.57 -21.46
CA ARG A 253 -34.96 -13.19 -20.13
C ARG A 253 -34.82 -14.29 -19.07
N GLN A 254 -33.88 -15.20 -19.27
CA GLN A 254 -33.57 -16.28 -18.34
C GLN A 254 -32.30 -15.96 -17.59
N ILE A 255 -32.15 -16.46 -16.35
CA ILE A 255 -30.92 -16.44 -15.60
C ILE A 255 -29.95 -17.41 -16.29
N VAL A 256 -28.80 -16.90 -16.76
CA VAL A 256 -27.78 -17.66 -17.50
C VAL A 256 -26.49 -17.85 -16.72
N GLY A 257 -26.35 -17.16 -15.62
CA GLY A 257 -25.18 -17.23 -14.75
C GLY A 257 -25.35 -16.45 -13.47
N MET A 258 -24.34 -16.49 -12.67
CA MET A 258 -24.26 -15.76 -11.42
C MET A 258 -22.85 -15.22 -11.21
N GLU A 259 -22.71 -14.07 -10.56
CA GLU A 259 -21.43 -13.56 -10.07
C GLU A 259 -21.26 -13.89 -8.60
N ALA A 260 -20.11 -14.47 -8.23
CA ALA A 260 -19.74 -14.81 -6.86
C ALA A 260 -19.06 -13.62 -6.19
N LEU A 261 -19.70 -13.07 -5.18
CA LEU A 261 -19.32 -11.85 -4.50
C LEU A 261 -19.02 -12.13 -3.02
N VAL A 262 -17.75 -12.00 -2.62
CA VAL A 262 -17.35 -12.21 -1.23
C VAL A 262 -18.04 -11.24 -0.29
N ARG A 263 -18.42 -11.74 0.91
CA ARG A 263 -18.99 -10.98 2.02
C ARG A 263 -18.26 -11.34 3.32
N TRP A 264 -18.08 -10.37 4.19
CA TRP A 264 -17.46 -10.59 5.47
C TRP A 264 -18.34 -10.02 6.59
N ASN A 265 -18.83 -10.89 7.46
CA ASN A 265 -19.57 -10.54 8.66
C ASN A 265 -18.63 -10.56 9.85
N HIS A 266 -18.01 -9.41 10.15
CA HIS A 266 -17.09 -9.30 11.25
C HIS A 266 -17.84 -9.34 12.60
N PRO A 267 -17.38 -10.09 13.63
CA PRO A 267 -18.14 -10.34 14.84
C PRO A 267 -18.47 -9.08 15.66
N THR A 268 -17.65 -8.04 15.59
CA THR A 268 -17.87 -6.79 16.31
C THR A 268 -18.25 -5.60 15.43
N ALA A 269 -17.79 -5.58 14.18
CA ALA A 269 -18.07 -4.49 13.24
C ALA A 269 -19.27 -4.76 12.32
N GLY A 270 -19.82 -5.99 12.34
CA GLY A 270 -20.92 -6.38 11.46
C GLY A 270 -20.46 -6.56 10.01
N PRO A 271 -21.35 -6.40 9.02
CA PRO A 271 -21.02 -6.53 7.61
C PRO A 271 -19.99 -5.49 7.16
N LEU A 272 -18.88 -5.97 6.60
CA LEU A 272 -17.81 -5.11 6.09
C LEU A 272 -18.03 -4.77 4.62
N ASN A 273 -17.59 -3.57 4.22
CA ASN A 273 -17.60 -3.17 2.81
C ASN A 273 -16.54 -3.96 2.03
N PRO A 274 -16.92 -4.73 0.97
CA PRO A 274 -16.00 -5.52 0.17
C PRO A 274 -14.82 -4.73 -0.40
N MET A 275 -15.08 -3.53 -0.93
CA MET A 275 -14.04 -2.67 -1.50
C MET A 275 -12.89 -2.40 -0.52
N GLN A 276 -13.21 -2.24 0.78
CA GLN A 276 -12.20 -1.91 1.79
C GLN A 276 -11.34 -3.12 2.16
N PHE A 277 -11.95 -4.29 2.39
CA PHE A 277 -11.15 -5.44 2.81
C PHE A 277 -10.46 -6.14 1.63
N ILE A 278 -11.00 -6.08 0.40
CA ILE A 278 -10.32 -6.56 -0.82
C ILE A 278 -9.08 -5.72 -1.09
N ALA A 279 -9.19 -4.38 -1.07
CA ALA A 279 -8.04 -3.50 -1.22
C ALA A 279 -6.97 -3.73 -0.13
N ALA A 280 -7.39 -4.00 1.12
CA ALA A 280 -6.47 -4.38 2.18
C ALA A 280 -5.80 -5.74 1.92
N ALA A 281 -6.55 -6.74 1.43
CA ALA A 281 -6.01 -8.05 1.08
C ALA A 281 -4.95 -7.94 -0.05
N GLU A 282 -5.19 -7.09 -1.04
CA GLU A 282 -4.21 -6.79 -2.09
C GLU A 282 -2.96 -6.09 -1.57
N ALA A 283 -3.13 -5.07 -0.69
CA ALA A 283 -2.01 -4.33 -0.11
C ALA A 283 -1.12 -5.20 0.79
N HIS A 284 -1.69 -6.22 1.43
CA HIS A 284 -1.01 -7.11 2.37
C HIS A 284 -0.69 -8.50 1.80
N ASN A 285 -0.76 -8.71 0.47
CA ASN A 285 -0.49 -9.97 -0.21
C ASN A 285 -1.35 -11.15 0.30
N LYS A 286 -2.59 -10.87 0.70
CA LYS A 286 -3.57 -11.86 1.15
C LYS A 286 -4.67 -12.15 0.12
N ILE A 287 -4.62 -11.48 -1.02
CA ILE A 287 -5.66 -11.58 -2.06
C ILE A 287 -5.78 -13.00 -2.63
N ALA A 288 -4.67 -13.74 -2.71
CA ALA A 288 -4.68 -15.13 -3.16
C ALA A 288 -5.57 -16.02 -2.28
N ALA A 289 -5.39 -15.95 -0.95
CA ALA A 289 -6.21 -16.73 -0.01
C ALA A 289 -7.70 -16.40 -0.15
N LEU A 290 -8.03 -15.12 -0.32
CA LEU A 290 -9.41 -14.66 -0.52
C LEU A 290 -9.99 -15.16 -1.85
N THR A 291 -9.24 -15.05 -2.94
CA THR A 291 -9.69 -15.49 -4.27
C THR A 291 -9.89 -17.00 -4.31
N TYR A 292 -8.97 -17.79 -3.77
CA TYR A 292 -9.13 -19.26 -3.75
C TYR A 292 -10.28 -19.71 -2.85
N PHE A 293 -10.53 -19.01 -1.73
CA PHE A 293 -11.73 -19.25 -0.92
C PHE A 293 -13.03 -19.04 -1.73
N VAL A 294 -13.12 -17.90 -2.45
CA VAL A 294 -14.30 -17.59 -3.27
C VAL A 294 -14.47 -18.60 -4.41
N LEU A 295 -13.37 -18.95 -5.08
CA LEU A 295 -13.35 -19.91 -6.16
C LEU A 295 -13.84 -21.29 -5.69
N ASP A 296 -13.26 -21.82 -4.61
CA ASP A 296 -13.65 -23.13 -4.07
C ASP A 296 -15.13 -23.17 -3.69
N ARG A 297 -15.60 -22.13 -2.99
CA ARG A 297 -17.01 -22.02 -2.61
C ARG A 297 -17.93 -21.88 -3.82
N ALA A 298 -17.58 -21.06 -4.80
CA ALA A 298 -18.36 -20.85 -6.02
C ALA A 298 -18.46 -22.14 -6.85
N LEU A 299 -17.39 -22.92 -6.94
CA LEU A 299 -17.39 -24.21 -7.63
C LEU A 299 -18.24 -25.26 -6.90
N ALA A 300 -18.16 -25.32 -5.56
CA ALA A 300 -18.99 -26.21 -4.76
C ALA A 300 -20.50 -25.90 -4.95
N ASP A 301 -20.86 -24.62 -4.88
CA ASP A 301 -22.25 -24.18 -5.02
C ASP A 301 -22.75 -24.36 -6.47
N LEU A 302 -21.90 -24.11 -7.49
CA LEU A 302 -22.24 -24.41 -8.90
C LEU A 302 -22.50 -25.92 -9.12
N ALA A 303 -21.65 -26.78 -8.58
CA ALA A 303 -21.85 -28.23 -8.65
C ALA A 303 -23.19 -28.65 -7.99
N ALA A 304 -23.56 -28.06 -6.86
CA ALA A 304 -24.81 -28.29 -6.18
C ALA A 304 -26.03 -27.85 -7.06
N LEU A 305 -25.92 -26.69 -7.73
CA LEU A 305 -26.94 -26.22 -8.68
C LEU A 305 -27.11 -27.18 -9.88
N GLN A 306 -26.00 -27.67 -10.44
CA GLN A 306 -26.02 -28.62 -11.55
C GLN A 306 -26.68 -29.95 -11.15
N VAL A 307 -26.43 -30.44 -9.94
CA VAL A 307 -27.08 -31.62 -9.36
C VAL A 307 -28.59 -31.37 -9.17
N ALA A 308 -29.00 -30.14 -8.81
CA ALA A 308 -30.40 -29.74 -8.72
C ALA A 308 -31.10 -29.55 -10.10
N GLY A 309 -30.34 -29.63 -11.20
CA GLY A 309 -30.85 -29.50 -12.56
C GLY A 309 -30.77 -28.10 -13.17
N HIS A 310 -30.14 -27.14 -12.45
CA HIS A 310 -29.94 -25.78 -12.93
C HIS A 310 -28.61 -25.66 -13.68
N MET A 311 -28.68 -25.55 -15.01
CA MET A 311 -27.52 -25.43 -15.89
C MET A 311 -27.18 -23.96 -16.13
N MET A 312 -26.16 -23.44 -15.47
CA MET A 312 -25.69 -22.06 -15.57
C MET A 312 -24.21 -21.95 -15.34
N GLY A 313 -23.64 -20.77 -15.60
CA GLY A 313 -22.25 -20.47 -15.27
C GLY A 313 -22.06 -19.65 -13.99
N VAL A 314 -20.84 -19.66 -13.45
CA VAL A 314 -20.41 -18.78 -12.36
C VAL A 314 -19.24 -17.90 -12.77
N SER A 315 -19.31 -16.63 -12.39
CA SER A 315 -18.19 -15.69 -12.54
C SER A 315 -17.51 -15.46 -11.20
N VAL A 316 -16.19 -15.44 -11.21
CA VAL A 316 -15.34 -15.20 -10.02
C VAL A 316 -14.33 -14.11 -10.34
N ASN A 317 -14.25 -13.12 -9.46
CA ASN A 317 -13.29 -12.04 -9.56
C ASN A 317 -11.86 -12.55 -9.33
N LEU A 318 -10.95 -12.21 -10.25
CA LEU A 318 -9.53 -12.56 -10.21
C LEU A 318 -8.68 -11.29 -10.16
N SER A 319 -7.95 -11.07 -9.05
CA SER A 319 -7.03 -9.95 -8.97
C SER A 319 -5.92 -10.08 -10.03
N PRO A 320 -5.59 -9.01 -10.78
CA PRO A 320 -4.47 -8.99 -11.72
C PRO A 320 -3.14 -9.48 -11.14
N LYS A 321 -2.90 -9.29 -9.84
CA LYS A 321 -1.69 -9.75 -9.13
C LYS A 321 -1.51 -11.27 -9.20
N LEU A 322 -2.60 -12.02 -9.24
CA LEU A 322 -2.55 -13.49 -9.33
C LEU A 322 -2.08 -13.99 -10.70
N LEU A 323 -2.12 -13.16 -11.73
CA LEU A 323 -1.57 -13.53 -13.04
C LEU A 323 -0.05 -13.73 -13.04
N GLU A 324 0.63 -13.20 -12.02
CA GLU A 324 2.08 -13.39 -11.80
C GLU A 324 2.40 -14.71 -11.07
N GLU A 325 1.40 -15.38 -10.46
CA GLU A 325 1.60 -16.64 -9.77
C GLU A 325 1.79 -17.80 -10.76
N SER A 326 2.89 -18.51 -10.65
CA SER A 326 3.26 -19.58 -11.58
C SER A 326 2.34 -20.80 -11.50
N ASP A 327 1.67 -21.02 -10.38
CA ASP A 327 0.81 -22.17 -10.08
C ASP A 327 -0.70 -21.86 -10.17
N LEU A 328 -1.09 -20.65 -10.60
CA LEU A 328 -2.50 -20.23 -10.73
C LEU A 328 -3.31 -21.20 -11.61
N VAL A 329 -2.78 -21.56 -12.78
CA VAL A 329 -3.49 -22.40 -13.77
C VAL A 329 -3.65 -23.82 -13.25
N GLU A 330 -2.63 -24.34 -12.61
CA GLU A 330 -2.61 -25.67 -12.00
C GLU A 330 -3.65 -25.74 -10.86
N ARG A 331 -3.65 -24.78 -9.95
CA ARG A 331 -4.61 -24.69 -8.84
C ARG A 331 -6.04 -24.56 -9.30
N LEU A 332 -6.30 -23.74 -10.31
CA LEU A 332 -7.62 -23.63 -10.92
C LEU A 332 -8.06 -24.98 -11.49
N SER A 333 -7.18 -25.66 -12.23
CA SER A 333 -7.48 -26.95 -12.85
C SER A 333 -7.79 -28.02 -11.81
N GLU A 334 -7.03 -28.05 -10.70
CA GLU A 334 -7.28 -28.95 -9.56
C GLU A 334 -8.62 -28.65 -8.89
N ALA A 335 -8.97 -27.39 -8.68
CA ALA A 335 -10.25 -26.97 -8.11
C ALA A 335 -11.43 -27.40 -9.01
N LEU A 336 -11.35 -27.15 -10.31
CA LEU A 336 -12.36 -27.57 -11.29
C LEU A 336 -12.56 -29.10 -11.27
N ALA A 337 -11.47 -29.85 -11.25
CA ALA A 337 -11.52 -31.31 -11.22
C ALA A 337 -12.11 -31.85 -9.90
N SER A 338 -11.74 -31.26 -8.75
CA SER A 338 -12.22 -31.67 -7.43
C SER A 338 -13.73 -31.51 -7.26
N HIS A 339 -14.30 -30.42 -7.78
CA HIS A 339 -15.73 -30.14 -7.76
C HIS A 339 -16.49 -30.73 -8.97
N ARG A 340 -15.78 -31.32 -9.95
CA ARG A 340 -16.35 -31.88 -11.18
C ARG A 340 -17.13 -30.86 -12.00
N VAL A 341 -16.70 -29.61 -12.01
CA VAL A 341 -17.26 -28.50 -12.77
C VAL A 341 -16.58 -28.41 -14.13
N LEU A 342 -17.37 -28.21 -15.20
CA LEU A 342 -16.83 -28.01 -16.52
C LEU A 342 -16.15 -26.61 -16.60
N PRO A 343 -14.93 -26.50 -17.12
CA PRO A 343 -14.26 -25.21 -17.26
C PRO A 343 -15.10 -24.16 -18.00
N ALA A 344 -15.86 -24.58 -19.02
CA ALA A 344 -16.72 -23.69 -19.82
C ALA A 344 -17.86 -23.02 -19.04
N ASP A 345 -18.17 -23.52 -17.84
CA ASP A 345 -19.18 -22.94 -16.94
C ASP A 345 -18.58 -21.90 -15.97
N VAL A 346 -17.27 -21.69 -16.02
CA VAL A 346 -16.57 -20.75 -15.16
C VAL A 346 -16.01 -19.57 -15.96
N THR A 347 -16.32 -18.37 -15.50
CA THR A 347 -15.77 -17.11 -16.04
C THR A 347 -14.90 -16.46 -14.96
N LEU A 348 -13.66 -16.13 -15.29
CA LEU A 348 -12.80 -15.33 -14.41
C LEU A 348 -12.90 -13.87 -14.85
N GLU A 349 -13.24 -12.98 -13.92
CA GLU A 349 -13.42 -11.55 -14.16
C GLU A 349 -12.17 -10.81 -13.69
N ILE A 350 -11.55 -10.04 -14.58
CA ILE A 350 -10.31 -9.30 -14.34
C ILE A 350 -10.58 -7.83 -14.58
N THR A 351 -10.34 -6.99 -13.56
CA THR A 351 -10.57 -5.55 -13.66
C THR A 351 -9.61 -4.87 -14.63
N GLU A 352 -10.11 -3.86 -15.35
CA GLU A 352 -9.32 -3.02 -16.27
C GLU A 352 -8.23 -2.20 -15.55
N THR A 353 -8.40 -1.89 -14.26
CA THR A 353 -7.59 -0.93 -13.48
C THR A 353 -6.12 -1.32 -13.28
N GLY A 354 -5.70 -2.52 -13.65
CA GLY A 354 -4.28 -2.88 -13.78
C GLY A 354 -3.85 -2.74 -15.24
N ASP A 355 -2.74 -2.06 -15.52
CA ASP A 355 -2.13 -2.13 -16.86
C ASP A 355 -1.61 -3.57 -17.10
N LEU A 356 -2.57 -4.48 -17.40
CA LEU A 356 -2.31 -5.92 -17.63
C LEU A 356 -1.28 -6.15 -18.74
N LEU A 357 -1.11 -5.19 -19.66
CA LEU A 357 -0.13 -5.26 -20.72
C LEU A 357 1.28 -4.93 -20.24
N SER A 358 1.42 -4.19 -19.15
CA SER A 358 2.73 -3.86 -18.56
C SER A 358 3.23 -4.93 -17.60
N VAL A 359 2.35 -5.82 -17.13
CA VAL A 359 2.75 -6.93 -16.24
C VAL A 359 3.37 -8.06 -17.08
N PRO A 360 4.66 -8.37 -16.89
CA PRO A 360 5.32 -9.41 -17.66
C PRO A 360 4.65 -10.78 -17.51
N GLY A 361 4.34 -11.43 -18.62
CA GLY A 361 3.74 -12.77 -18.63
C GLY A 361 2.23 -12.82 -18.40
N SER A 362 1.54 -11.70 -18.08
CA SER A 362 0.09 -11.71 -17.82
C SER A 362 -0.73 -12.25 -18.99
N ILE A 363 -0.42 -11.81 -20.21
CA ILE A 363 -1.13 -12.31 -21.42
C ILE A 363 -0.93 -13.80 -21.60
N GLU A 364 0.29 -14.30 -21.38
CA GLU A 364 0.61 -15.73 -21.47
C GLU A 364 -0.17 -16.53 -20.41
N THR A 365 -0.22 -16.05 -19.18
CA THR A 365 -1.03 -16.67 -18.12
C THR A 365 -2.52 -16.66 -18.48
N MET A 366 -3.05 -15.55 -19.01
CA MET A 366 -4.43 -15.48 -19.48
C MET A 366 -4.71 -16.48 -20.63
N GLN A 367 -3.78 -16.63 -21.57
CA GLN A 367 -3.90 -17.63 -22.64
C GLN A 367 -3.87 -19.06 -22.11
N ARG A 368 -3.03 -19.35 -21.12
CA ARG A 368 -3.00 -20.66 -20.44
C ARG A 368 -4.32 -20.92 -19.69
N LEU A 369 -4.90 -19.92 -19.01
CA LEU A 369 -6.22 -20.02 -18.37
C LEU A 369 -7.28 -20.37 -19.43
N VAL A 370 -7.37 -19.63 -20.53
CA VAL A 370 -8.32 -19.92 -21.62
C VAL A 370 -8.09 -21.31 -22.21
N ALA A 371 -6.85 -21.76 -22.32
CA ALA A 371 -6.53 -23.11 -22.82
C ALA A 371 -7.08 -24.24 -21.92
N THR A 372 -7.35 -23.98 -20.62
CA THR A 372 -8.07 -24.94 -19.76
C THR A 372 -9.56 -25.07 -20.12
N GLY A 373 -10.10 -24.12 -20.88
CA GLY A 373 -11.49 -24.06 -21.28
C GLY A 373 -12.36 -23.09 -20.45
N VAL A 374 -11.79 -22.37 -19.48
CA VAL A 374 -12.48 -21.31 -18.74
C VAL A 374 -12.65 -20.07 -19.61
N LYS A 375 -13.66 -19.27 -19.30
CA LYS A 375 -13.87 -17.98 -19.94
C LYS A 375 -13.18 -16.87 -19.16
N LEU A 376 -12.75 -15.82 -19.88
CA LEU A 376 -12.26 -14.60 -19.27
C LEU A 376 -13.21 -13.44 -19.59
N SER A 377 -13.48 -12.60 -18.61
CA SER A 377 -14.25 -11.37 -18.72
C SER A 377 -13.37 -10.19 -18.30
N ILE A 378 -13.46 -9.08 -19.03
CA ILE A 378 -12.86 -7.80 -18.62
C ILE A 378 -13.91 -7.01 -17.87
N ASP A 379 -13.59 -6.69 -16.62
CA ASP A 379 -14.48 -6.00 -15.71
C ASP A 379 -14.20 -4.49 -15.64
N ASP A 380 -15.20 -3.70 -15.20
CA ASP A 380 -15.15 -2.24 -15.07
C ASP A 380 -14.75 -1.48 -16.36
N TYR A 381 -15.08 -2.04 -17.54
CA TYR A 381 -14.64 -1.48 -18.81
C TYR A 381 -15.16 -0.06 -19.03
N GLY A 382 -14.21 0.85 -19.32
CA GLY A 382 -14.45 2.27 -19.61
C GLY A 382 -14.13 3.21 -18.47
N THR A 383 -13.78 2.71 -17.27
CA THR A 383 -13.40 3.56 -16.12
C THR A 383 -11.91 3.88 -16.08
N GLY A 384 -11.09 3.18 -16.87
CA GLY A 384 -9.64 3.31 -16.92
C GLY A 384 -9.10 3.82 -18.24
N ASN A 385 -7.91 3.37 -18.60
CA ASN A 385 -7.19 3.75 -19.82
C ASN A 385 -7.33 2.70 -20.95
N ALA A 386 -8.34 1.82 -20.91
CA ALA A 386 -8.48 0.79 -21.93
C ALA A 386 -8.64 1.41 -23.32
N THR A 387 -7.67 1.15 -24.15
CA THR A 387 -7.72 1.47 -25.58
C THR A 387 -8.35 0.32 -26.36
N LEU A 388 -8.81 0.61 -27.58
CA LEU A 388 -9.24 -0.44 -28.52
C LEU A 388 -8.16 -1.53 -28.74
N GLU A 389 -6.91 -1.12 -28.75
CA GLU A 389 -5.76 -2.02 -28.86
C GLU A 389 -5.67 -2.97 -27.65
N TYR A 390 -5.90 -2.44 -26.46
CA TYR A 390 -5.94 -3.21 -25.22
C TYR A 390 -6.96 -4.34 -25.30
N LEU A 391 -8.20 -4.00 -25.62
CA LEU A 391 -9.25 -5.00 -25.74
C LEU A 391 -8.94 -6.03 -26.84
N ALA A 392 -8.44 -5.62 -28.01
CA ALA A 392 -8.14 -6.51 -29.11
C ALA A 392 -7.05 -7.55 -28.78
N ARG A 393 -6.10 -7.22 -27.88
CA ARG A 393 -4.98 -8.09 -27.50
C ARG A 393 -5.30 -9.09 -26.39
N LEU A 394 -6.32 -8.80 -25.56
CA LEU A 394 -6.66 -9.69 -24.45
C LEU A 394 -7.50 -10.89 -24.93
N PRO A 395 -7.24 -12.11 -24.45
CA PRO A 395 -7.97 -13.31 -24.83
C PRO A 395 -9.27 -13.43 -24.03
N SER A 396 -10.14 -12.37 -24.04
CA SER A 396 -11.39 -12.34 -23.30
C SER A 396 -12.59 -12.79 -24.16
N HIS A 397 -13.57 -13.37 -23.50
CA HIS A 397 -14.84 -13.84 -24.08
C HIS A 397 -16.00 -12.88 -23.80
N GLU A 398 -15.84 -12.07 -22.74
CA GLU A 398 -16.87 -11.19 -22.22
C GLU A 398 -16.26 -9.84 -21.83
N VAL A 399 -17.07 -8.78 -21.91
CA VAL A 399 -16.75 -7.44 -21.45
C VAL A 399 -17.91 -6.96 -20.60
N LYS A 400 -17.63 -6.47 -19.38
CA LYS A 400 -18.62 -5.90 -18.49
C LYS A 400 -18.53 -4.38 -18.58
N ILE A 401 -19.63 -3.72 -18.93
CA ILE A 401 -19.71 -2.26 -18.94
C ILE A 401 -20.06 -1.79 -17.53
N ASP A 402 -19.19 -0.97 -16.95
CA ASP A 402 -19.36 -0.47 -15.60
C ASP A 402 -20.66 0.32 -15.41
N ARG A 403 -21.22 0.23 -14.21
CA ARG A 403 -22.48 0.87 -13.82
C ARG A 403 -22.50 2.38 -14.06
N THR A 404 -21.35 3.08 -14.02
CA THR A 404 -21.27 4.53 -14.24
C THR A 404 -21.76 4.96 -15.61
N PHE A 405 -21.70 4.06 -16.61
CA PHE A 405 -22.20 4.29 -17.96
C PHE A 405 -23.64 3.80 -18.15
N ILE A 406 -24.12 2.95 -17.23
CA ILE A 406 -25.43 2.29 -17.35
C ILE A 406 -26.51 3.00 -16.53
N THR A 407 -26.19 3.51 -15.32
CA THR A 407 -27.19 4.04 -14.37
C THR A 407 -28.09 5.11 -14.98
N ASP A 408 -27.53 6.07 -15.74
CA ASP A 408 -28.27 7.20 -16.35
C ASP A 408 -28.33 7.09 -17.89
N LEU A 409 -28.27 5.86 -18.43
CA LEU A 409 -28.15 5.62 -19.86
C LEU A 409 -29.32 6.20 -20.68
N ASP A 410 -30.53 6.26 -20.11
CA ASP A 410 -31.73 6.80 -20.72
C ASP A 410 -31.74 8.35 -20.79
N GLN A 411 -30.94 9.01 -19.94
CA GLN A 411 -30.87 10.46 -19.79
C GLN A 411 -29.55 11.06 -20.31
N ASN A 412 -28.48 10.26 -20.40
CA ASN A 412 -27.16 10.69 -20.78
C ASN A 412 -26.80 10.26 -22.20
N ARG A 413 -26.82 11.25 -23.13
CA ARG A 413 -26.51 11.00 -24.55
C ARG A 413 -25.07 10.49 -24.75
N ASP A 414 -24.12 10.98 -23.97
CA ASP A 414 -22.72 10.59 -24.12
C ASP A 414 -22.53 9.13 -23.67
N ASN A 415 -23.14 8.72 -22.55
CA ASN A 415 -23.15 7.34 -22.10
C ASN A 415 -23.84 6.42 -23.15
N LEU A 416 -24.93 6.88 -23.78
CA LEU A 416 -25.60 6.11 -24.84
C LEU A 416 -24.67 5.87 -26.05
N ILE A 417 -23.88 6.86 -26.45
CA ILE A 417 -22.92 6.73 -27.53
C ILE A 417 -21.82 5.74 -27.14
N LEU A 418 -21.27 5.88 -25.93
CA LEU A 418 -20.22 5.02 -25.42
C LEU A 418 -20.69 3.55 -25.33
N VAL A 419 -21.84 3.29 -24.71
CA VAL A 419 -22.39 1.93 -24.57
C VAL A 419 -22.65 1.31 -25.94
N ARG A 420 -23.27 2.05 -26.87
CA ARG A 420 -23.50 1.57 -28.24
C ARG A 420 -22.21 1.21 -28.95
N THR A 421 -21.20 2.10 -28.87
CA THR A 421 -19.91 1.86 -29.51
C THR A 421 -19.20 0.64 -28.90
N THR A 422 -19.26 0.50 -27.59
CA THR A 422 -18.68 -0.66 -26.89
C THR A 422 -19.37 -1.97 -27.29
N LEU A 423 -20.70 -1.99 -27.38
CA LEU A 423 -21.47 -3.16 -27.86
C LEU A 423 -21.05 -3.56 -29.28
N GLU A 424 -21.05 -2.59 -30.22
CA GLU A 424 -20.67 -2.89 -31.61
C GLU A 424 -19.22 -3.41 -31.70
N MET A 425 -18.31 -2.83 -30.95
CA MET A 425 -16.91 -3.23 -30.93
C MET A 425 -16.73 -4.62 -30.33
N ALA A 426 -17.30 -4.89 -29.16
CA ALA A 426 -17.20 -6.18 -28.49
C ALA A 426 -17.77 -7.31 -29.36
N HIS A 427 -18.94 -7.11 -29.98
CA HIS A 427 -19.54 -8.07 -30.87
C HIS A 427 -18.70 -8.33 -32.12
N ARG A 428 -18.08 -7.30 -32.72
CA ARG A 428 -17.17 -7.48 -33.86
C ARG A 428 -15.89 -8.25 -33.47
N LEU A 429 -15.50 -8.21 -32.20
CA LEU A 429 -14.41 -9.00 -31.66
C LEU A 429 -14.88 -10.40 -31.19
N GLY A 430 -16.13 -10.75 -31.40
CA GLY A 430 -16.71 -12.06 -31.00
C GLY A 430 -16.93 -12.23 -29.49
N ARG A 431 -17.14 -11.12 -28.76
CA ARG A 431 -17.30 -11.09 -27.30
C ARG A 431 -18.73 -10.78 -26.91
N HIS A 432 -19.19 -11.38 -25.81
CA HIS A 432 -20.44 -10.99 -25.16
C HIS A 432 -20.28 -9.75 -24.29
N VAL A 433 -21.36 -9.02 -24.10
CA VAL A 433 -21.37 -7.82 -23.27
C VAL A 433 -22.35 -7.98 -22.12
N VAL A 434 -21.87 -7.72 -20.91
CA VAL A 434 -22.67 -7.61 -19.69
C VAL A 434 -22.83 -6.15 -19.32
N ALA A 435 -24.07 -5.68 -19.17
CA ALA A 435 -24.36 -4.35 -18.63
C ALA A 435 -24.57 -4.45 -17.12
N GLU A 436 -23.76 -3.71 -16.35
CA GLU A 436 -23.84 -3.69 -14.90
C GLU A 436 -24.66 -2.53 -14.34
N GLY A 437 -25.16 -2.68 -13.11
CA GLY A 437 -25.87 -1.61 -12.42
C GLY A 437 -27.20 -1.23 -13.07
N VAL A 438 -27.90 -2.19 -13.66
CA VAL A 438 -29.24 -1.96 -14.19
C VAL A 438 -30.21 -1.82 -13.02
N GLU A 439 -30.73 -0.60 -12.79
CA GLU A 439 -31.57 -0.26 -11.66
C GLU A 439 -33.01 0.11 -12.04
N ASN A 440 -33.29 0.37 -13.32
CA ASN A 440 -34.63 0.74 -13.78
C ASN A 440 -35.02 0.04 -15.12
N GLU A 441 -36.31 -0.02 -15.35
CA GLU A 441 -36.91 -0.67 -16.53
C GLU A 441 -36.64 0.06 -17.85
N GLU A 442 -36.48 1.40 -17.82
CA GLU A 442 -36.21 2.21 -19.00
C GLU A 442 -34.85 1.85 -19.58
N VAL A 443 -33.82 1.79 -18.69
CA VAL A 443 -32.48 1.37 -19.06
C VAL A 443 -32.45 -0.07 -19.55
N LEU A 444 -33.17 -1.00 -18.88
CA LEU A 444 -33.26 -2.40 -19.31
C LEU A 444 -33.80 -2.52 -20.73
N ARG A 445 -34.90 -1.83 -21.03
CA ARG A 445 -35.50 -1.84 -22.40
C ARG A 445 -34.58 -1.19 -23.44
N LEU A 446 -33.81 -0.15 -23.04
CA LEU A 446 -32.87 0.49 -23.93
C LEU A 446 -31.69 -0.45 -24.26
N LEU A 447 -31.13 -1.14 -23.26
CA LEU A 447 -30.11 -2.16 -23.48
C LEU A 447 -30.57 -3.29 -24.38
N GLN A 448 -31.80 -3.77 -24.22
CA GLN A 448 -32.40 -4.74 -25.13
C GLN A 448 -32.46 -4.22 -26.58
N LYS A 449 -32.88 -2.96 -26.78
CA LYS A 449 -32.91 -2.33 -28.12
C LYS A 449 -31.54 -2.15 -28.75
N LEU A 450 -30.52 -1.92 -27.91
CA LEU A 450 -29.15 -1.79 -28.35
C LEU A 450 -28.47 -3.14 -28.65
N GLY A 451 -29.15 -4.26 -28.33
CA GLY A 451 -28.64 -5.61 -28.57
C GLY A 451 -27.60 -6.07 -27.53
N CYS A 452 -27.65 -5.56 -26.30
CA CYS A 452 -26.83 -6.06 -25.21
C CYS A 452 -27.21 -7.51 -24.88
N ASP A 453 -26.22 -8.36 -24.56
CA ASP A 453 -26.43 -9.79 -24.39
C ASP A 453 -26.94 -10.12 -22.98
N ILE A 454 -26.35 -9.58 -21.97
CA ILE A 454 -26.58 -9.90 -20.54
C ILE A 454 -26.73 -8.61 -19.74
N ALA A 455 -27.61 -8.65 -18.74
CA ALA A 455 -27.77 -7.59 -17.76
C ALA A 455 -27.61 -8.11 -16.33
N GLN A 456 -27.06 -7.26 -15.49
CA GLN A 456 -26.90 -7.46 -14.04
C GLN A 456 -27.20 -6.15 -13.31
N GLY A 457 -27.93 -6.23 -12.19
CA GLY A 457 -28.23 -5.01 -11.43
C GLY A 457 -29.35 -5.22 -10.42
N TYR A 458 -29.60 -4.21 -9.60
CA TYR A 458 -30.58 -4.29 -8.50
C TYR A 458 -32.04 -4.35 -8.96
N LEU A 459 -32.31 -3.94 -10.18
CA LEU A 459 -33.62 -4.18 -10.78
C LEU A 459 -33.93 -5.67 -10.90
N LEU A 460 -32.92 -6.48 -11.24
CA LEU A 460 -33.05 -7.92 -11.47
C LEU A 460 -32.92 -8.70 -10.17
N SER A 461 -31.83 -8.52 -9.46
CA SER A 461 -31.61 -9.07 -8.13
C SER A 461 -30.44 -8.35 -7.45
N ARG A 462 -30.53 -8.17 -6.13
CA ARG A 462 -29.35 -7.88 -5.31
C ARG A 462 -28.51 -9.14 -5.16
N PRO A 463 -27.23 -9.03 -4.77
CA PRO A 463 -26.46 -10.19 -4.34
C PRO A 463 -27.16 -10.90 -3.16
N ILE A 464 -27.46 -12.18 -3.30
CA ILE A 464 -28.22 -13.00 -2.34
C ILE A 464 -27.41 -14.22 -1.89
N PRO A 465 -27.70 -14.79 -0.70
CA PRO A 465 -27.11 -16.06 -0.28
C PRO A 465 -27.49 -17.21 -1.21
N PHE A 466 -26.67 -18.29 -1.24
CA PHE A 466 -26.87 -19.44 -2.09
C PHE A 466 -28.26 -20.08 -1.92
N ALA A 467 -28.77 -20.20 -0.69
CA ALA A 467 -30.09 -20.76 -0.42
C ALA A 467 -31.24 -19.96 -1.10
N ASP A 468 -31.10 -18.62 -1.09
CA ASP A 468 -32.07 -17.72 -1.70
C ASP A 468 -31.97 -17.76 -3.23
N LEU A 469 -30.77 -17.94 -3.79
CA LEU A 469 -30.58 -18.14 -5.22
C LEU A 469 -31.24 -19.44 -5.69
N LEU A 470 -31.04 -20.55 -4.95
CA LEU A 470 -31.66 -21.82 -5.28
C LEU A 470 -33.19 -21.69 -5.28
N ALA A 471 -33.78 -21.08 -4.27
CA ALA A 471 -35.21 -20.82 -4.20
C ALA A 471 -35.71 -19.94 -5.35
N LEU A 472 -34.93 -18.94 -5.79
CA LEU A 472 -35.24 -18.10 -6.94
C LEU A 472 -35.29 -18.93 -8.24
N LEU A 473 -34.31 -19.81 -8.47
CA LEU A 473 -34.19 -20.64 -9.63
C LEU A 473 -35.31 -21.71 -9.70
N ASP A 474 -35.67 -22.30 -8.57
CA ASP A 474 -36.77 -23.23 -8.46
C ASP A 474 -38.12 -22.57 -8.81
N ALA A 475 -38.30 -21.31 -8.39
CA ALA A 475 -39.50 -20.53 -8.68
C ALA A 475 -39.57 -20.11 -10.16
N ASP A 476 -38.42 -19.81 -10.80
CA ASP A 476 -38.33 -19.43 -12.22
C ASP A 476 -38.56 -20.63 -13.16
N SER A 477 -38.26 -21.84 -12.69
CA SER A 477 -38.47 -23.09 -13.43
C SER A 477 -39.94 -23.53 -13.50
N ALA A 478 -40.87 -22.87 -12.80
CA ALA A 478 -42.29 -23.16 -12.83
C ALA A 478 -42.95 -22.63 -14.13
N PRO A 479 -43.71 -23.44 -14.90
CA PRO A 479 -44.12 -23.14 -16.28
C PRO A 479 -45.08 -21.95 -16.48
N ASP A 480 -45.47 -21.23 -15.43
CA ASP A 480 -46.50 -20.19 -15.52
C ASP A 480 -46.14 -18.78 -15.03
N ARG A 481 -44.89 -18.49 -14.66
CA ARG A 481 -44.53 -17.13 -14.18
C ARG A 481 -43.08 -16.74 -14.46
N VAL A 482 -42.84 -16.21 -15.65
CA VAL A 482 -41.72 -15.23 -15.81
C VAL A 482 -42.15 -13.89 -15.18
N ARG A 483 -41.98 -13.76 -13.89
CA ARG A 483 -41.95 -12.45 -13.21
C ARG A 483 -40.68 -12.40 -12.38
N LEU A 484 -39.62 -11.83 -13.00
CA LEU A 484 -38.59 -11.18 -12.22
C LEU A 484 -39.31 -10.34 -11.17
N VAL A 485 -39.09 -10.66 -9.88
CA VAL A 485 -39.71 -9.96 -8.78
C VAL A 485 -39.06 -8.58 -8.70
N ILE A 486 -39.71 -7.61 -9.32
CA ILE A 486 -39.48 -6.21 -9.12
C ILE A 486 -40.06 -5.88 -7.75
N SER A 487 -39.26 -5.71 -6.72
CA SER A 487 -39.65 -5.12 -5.44
C SER A 487 -38.59 -4.11 -4.97
#